data_7dd3b25785e0151215f703469ba4314f
#
_entry.id   7dd3b25785e0151215f703469ba4314f
#
_cell.length_a   1.000
_cell.length_b   1.000
_cell.length_c   1.000
_cell.angle_alpha   90.00
_cell.angle_beta   90.00
_cell.angle_gamma   90.00
#
_symmetry.space_group_name_H-M   'P 1'
#
loop_
_entity.id
_entity.type
_entity.pdbx_description
1 polymer ?
#
loop_
_entity_poly.entity_id
_entity_poly.type
_entity_poly.pdbx_seq_one_letter_code
_entity_poly.pdbx_strand_id
1 'polypeptide(L)'
;VEVSPPSLLIQLDGGGQKWVAVPPETPVLRIAPGEKDLSRALRLGFGDLRAGDRILARVEGEPAIAGQVLMLSQGDLAQKQQAERDDWKRRGISGKVTAANSEAGEVEIATASRNETATVAIQTGAATEFRRYRSDSARFSDARPSAIRDIREGDQLQALGDRSPDGRTFRAEKIVSGSFRNFTAKVESVNPAEQTLLVRTAPGDPPLAVKVAPGSMLRRLSPEAASQLAGRKRGKTPAAGNVLDGSLTLTVNDLRPGDAVVIATVDDGGARETAVAAIAVIAGVEALLTRPAEAQREAIGSWNLSLDPESSGDRGGAR
;
A
#
# COMPACT_ATOMS: atom_id res chain seq x y z
N VAL A 1 49.21 -7.50 -19.06
CA VAL A 1 48.26 -7.38 -17.93
C VAL A 1 46.91 -7.24 -18.55
N GLU A 2 46.12 -8.33 -18.64
CA GLU A 2 44.70 -8.26 -19.00
C GLU A 2 43.98 -7.62 -17.84
N VAL A 3 43.54 -6.40 -18.05
CA VAL A 3 42.63 -5.71 -17.14
C VAL A 3 41.25 -6.24 -17.45
N SER A 4 40.71 -7.14 -16.60
CA SER A 4 39.29 -7.54 -16.73
C SER A 4 38.41 -6.29 -16.62
N PRO A 5 37.45 -6.09 -17.51
CA PRO A 5 36.53 -4.95 -17.41
C PRO A 5 35.78 -5.00 -16.07
N PRO A 6 35.44 -3.84 -15.49
CA PRO A 6 34.59 -3.83 -14.31
C PRO A 6 33.25 -4.51 -14.60
N SER A 7 32.73 -5.21 -13.61
CA SER A 7 31.48 -5.98 -13.76
C SER A 7 30.50 -5.67 -12.65
N LEU A 8 29.21 -5.82 -12.96
CA LEU A 8 28.08 -5.63 -12.05
C LEU A 8 27.41 -6.96 -11.78
N LEU A 9 27.08 -7.25 -10.53
CA LEU A 9 26.13 -8.28 -10.18
C LEU A 9 24.74 -7.66 -10.08
N ILE A 10 23.87 -8.02 -11.00
CA ILE A 10 22.52 -7.45 -11.12
C ILE A 10 21.51 -8.45 -10.57
N GLN A 11 20.69 -8.01 -9.59
CA GLN A 11 19.50 -8.72 -9.16
C GLN A 11 18.36 -8.43 -10.15
N LEU A 12 17.82 -9.45 -10.79
CA LEU A 12 16.75 -9.31 -11.78
C LEU A 12 15.38 -9.16 -11.11
N ASP A 13 14.49 -8.34 -11.69
CA ASP A 13 13.11 -8.15 -11.20
C ASP A 13 12.31 -9.47 -11.21
N GLY A 14 12.60 -10.39 -12.13
CA GLY A 14 11.99 -11.73 -12.22
C GLY A 14 12.62 -12.80 -11.30
N GLY A 15 13.54 -12.39 -10.42
CA GLY A 15 14.34 -13.28 -9.58
C GLY A 15 15.63 -13.75 -10.24
N GLY A 16 16.59 -14.17 -9.41
CA GLY A 16 17.93 -14.56 -9.88
C GLY A 16 18.91 -13.40 -9.98
N GLN A 17 20.16 -13.72 -10.25
CA GLN A 17 21.26 -12.79 -10.39
C GLN A 17 22.02 -13.01 -11.69
N LYS A 18 22.54 -11.95 -12.28
CA LYS A 18 23.35 -12.02 -13.50
C LYS A 18 24.58 -11.13 -13.39
N TRP A 19 25.75 -11.68 -13.73
CA TRP A 19 26.97 -10.89 -13.92
C TRP A 19 26.94 -10.25 -15.30
N VAL A 20 27.27 -8.95 -15.34
CA VAL A 20 27.34 -8.15 -16.57
C VAL A 20 28.67 -7.41 -16.58
N ALA A 21 29.50 -7.65 -17.58
CA ALA A 21 30.72 -6.89 -17.79
C ALA A 21 30.37 -5.49 -18.30
N VAL A 22 31.04 -4.46 -17.79
CA VAL A 22 30.85 -3.07 -18.17
C VAL A 22 32.16 -2.51 -18.66
N PRO A 23 32.43 -2.55 -19.97
CA PRO A 23 33.65 -1.94 -20.55
C PRO A 23 33.79 -0.46 -20.19
N PRO A 24 35.01 0.07 -20.09
CA PRO A 24 35.24 1.47 -19.72
C PRO A 24 34.55 2.50 -20.64
N GLU A 25 34.33 2.13 -21.91
CA GLU A 25 33.66 2.93 -22.92
C GLU A 25 32.14 2.90 -22.81
N THR A 26 31.55 1.97 -22.02
CA THR A 26 30.11 1.84 -21.87
C THR A 26 29.51 3.11 -21.28
N PRO A 27 28.57 3.77 -21.95
CA PRO A 27 27.91 4.93 -21.40
C PRO A 27 27.03 4.56 -20.20
N VAL A 28 27.37 5.13 -19.05
CA VAL A 28 26.53 5.08 -17.84
C VAL A 28 25.78 6.41 -17.76
N LEU A 29 24.47 6.33 -17.78
CA LEU A 29 23.60 7.52 -17.80
C LEU A 29 22.67 7.49 -16.58
N ARG A 30 22.66 8.57 -15.79
CA ARG A 30 21.68 8.78 -14.74
C ARG A 30 20.48 9.52 -15.29
N ILE A 31 19.30 8.96 -15.11
CA ILE A 31 18.03 9.59 -15.47
C ILE A 31 17.20 9.85 -14.22
N ALA A 32 16.42 10.94 -14.25
CA ALA A 32 15.44 11.19 -13.20
C ALA A 32 14.28 10.18 -13.28
N PRO A 33 13.70 9.75 -12.15
CA PRO A 33 12.56 8.84 -12.17
C PRO A 33 11.37 9.39 -12.96
N GLY A 34 10.99 8.68 -14.05
CA GLY A 34 9.91 9.08 -14.96
C GLY A 34 10.34 9.90 -16.17
N GLU A 35 11.60 10.33 -16.25
CA GLU A 35 12.15 10.99 -17.46
C GLU A 35 12.35 9.92 -18.56
N LYS A 36 11.92 10.25 -19.77
CA LYS A 36 12.06 9.40 -20.96
C LYS A 36 13.05 9.96 -21.98
N ASP A 37 13.39 11.23 -21.85
CA ASP A 37 14.31 11.89 -22.74
C ASP A 37 15.76 11.70 -22.29
N LEU A 38 16.47 10.81 -22.96
CA LEU A 38 17.88 10.52 -22.68
C LEU A 38 18.83 11.69 -22.96
N SER A 39 18.38 12.71 -23.69
CA SER A 39 19.20 13.91 -23.93
C SER A 39 19.45 14.70 -22.64
N ARG A 40 18.58 14.52 -21.64
CA ARG A 40 18.68 15.13 -20.31
C ARG A 40 19.42 14.27 -19.30
N ALA A 41 19.87 13.10 -19.71
CA ALA A 41 20.58 12.18 -18.82
C ALA A 41 21.97 12.71 -18.47
N LEU A 42 22.33 12.63 -17.21
CA LEU A 42 23.67 12.96 -16.74
C LEU A 42 24.61 11.79 -17.06
N ARG A 43 25.71 12.05 -17.76
CA ARG A 43 26.78 11.06 -17.95
C ARG A 43 27.54 10.84 -16.66
N LEU A 44 27.71 9.60 -16.30
CA LEU A 44 28.43 9.12 -15.11
C LEU A 44 29.56 8.19 -15.53
N GLY A 45 30.48 7.94 -14.60
CA GLY A 45 31.45 6.86 -14.70
C GLY A 45 30.96 5.58 -14.01
N PHE A 46 31.62 4.45 -14.28
CA PHE A 46 31.32 3.19 -13.60
C PHE A 46 31.43 3.31 -12.06
N GLY A 47 32.38 4.10 -11.56
CA GLY A 47 32.60 4.32 -10.14
C GLY A 47 31.51 5.09 -9.40
N ASP A 48 30.56 5.68 -10.14
CA ASP A 48 29.40 6.39 -9.56
C ASP A 48 28.24 5.43 -9.23
N LEU A 49 28.28 4.20 -9.75
CA LEU A 49 27.29 3.17 -9.45
C LEU A 49 27.47 2.65 -8.04
N ARG A 50 26.37 2.48 -7.32
CA ARG A 50 26.35 1.97 -5.94
C ARG A 50 25.46 0.75 -5.81
N ALA A 51 25.79 -0.12 -4.86
CA ALA A 51 24.92 -1.22 -4.51
C ALA A 51 23.54 -0.70 -4.08
N GLY A 52 22.49 -1.27 -4.67
CA GLY A 52 21.11 -0.87 -4.46
C GLY A 52 20.56 0.14 -5.48
N ASP A 53 21.39 0.70 -6.36
CA ASP A 53 20.88 1.48 -7.49
C ASP A 53 20.06 0.59 -8.42
N ARG A 54 18.96 1.13 -8.91
CA ARG A 54 18.16 0.45 -9.94
C ARG A 54 18.74 0.78 -11.31
N ILE A 55 19.07 -0.25 -12.06
CA ILE A 55 19.65 -0.07 -13.38
C ILE A 55 18.84 -0.80 -14.46
N LEU A 56 18.88 -0.23 -15.67
CA LEU A 56 18.47 -0.88 -16.90
C LEU A 56 19.71 -1.00 -17.79
N ALA A 57 20.24 -2.21 -17.95
CA ALA A 57 21.38 -2.46 -18.81
C ALA A 57 20.93 -3.12 -20.13
N ARG A 58 21.35 -2.54 -21.24
CA ARG A 58 21.27 -3.20 -22.55
C ARG A 58 22.49 -4.09 -22.67
N VAL A 59 22.27 -5.40 -22.75
CA VAL A 59 23.35 -6.37 -22.76
C VAL A 59 23.34 -7.19 -24.06
N GLU A 60 24.53 -7.58 -24.51
CA GLU A 60 24.75 -8.40 -25.71
C GLU A 60 25.75 -9.52 -25.39
N GLY A 61 25.58 -10.67 -26.04
CA GLY A 61 26.51 -11.81 -25.98
C GLY A 61 26.47 -12.67 -24.73
N GLU A 62 27.30 -13.71 -24.74
CA GLU A 62 27.68 -14.53 -23.60
C GLU A 62 29.22 -14.68 -23.59
N PRO A 63 29.89 -14.13 -22.55
CA PRO A 63 29.37 -13.45 -21.36
C PRO A 63 28.63 -12.14 -21.68
N ALA A 64 27.66 -11.79 -20.83
CA ALA A 64 26.84 -10.58 -21.00
C ALA A 64 27.70 -9.31 -20.88
N ILE A 65 27.72 -8.51 -21.93
CA ILE A 65 28.48 -7.24 -21.99
C ILE A 65 27.47 -6.09 -22.10
N ALA A 66 27.60 -5.08 -21.26
CA ALA A 66 26.73 -3.91 -21.32
C ALA A 66 27.16 -2.97 -22.45
N GLY A 67 26.24 -2.70 -23.39
CA GLY A 67 26.39 -1.64 -24.38
C GLY A 67 25.96 -0.26 -23.86
N GLN A 68 25.04 -0.24 -22.88
CA GLN A 68 24.58 0.97 -22.19
C GLN A 68 24.03 0.60 -20.83
N VAL A 69 24.26 1.49 -19.84
CA VAL A 69 23.67 1.39 -18.50
C VAL A 69 22.90 2.66 -18.21
N LEU A 70 21.58 2.55 -17.97
CA LEU A 70 20.75 3.61 -17.42
C LEU A 70 20.59 3.38 -15.93
N MET A 71 20.86 4.36 -15.10
CA MET A 71 20.83 4.28 -13.65
C MET A 71 19.78 5.24 -13.09
N LEU A 72 19.00 4.71 -12.13
CA LEU A 72 18.20 5.50 -11.20
C LEU A 72 18.81 5.30 -9.81
N SER A 73 19.32 6.37 -9.19
CA SER A 73 19.92 6.25 -7.87
C SER A 73 18.83 5.96 -6.81
N GLN A 74 19.21 5.28 -5.74
CA GLN A 74 18.32 5.09 -4.58
C GLN A 74 17.80 6.43 -4.04
N GLY A 75 18.67 7.46 -4.00
CA GLY A 75 18.27 8.80 -3.55
C GLY A 75 17.18 9.43 -4.41
N ASP A 76 17.28 9.30 -5.74
CA ASP A 76 16.28 9.81 -6.65
C ASP A 76 14.94 9.09 -6.50
N LEU A 77 14.97 7.78 -6.31
CA LEU A 77 13.77 6.97 -6.06
C LEU A 77 13.14 7.33 -4.72
N ALA A 78 13.94 7.44 -3.66
CA ALA A 78 13.45 7.84 -2.33
C ALA A 78 12.86 9.26 -2.34
N GLN A 79 13.50 10.19 -3.03
CA GLN A 79 13.01 11.56 -3.19
C GLN A 79 11.68 11.60 -3.95
N LYS A 80 11.56 10.84 -5.04
CA LYS A 80 10.31 10.73 -5.80
C LYS A 80 9.19 10.15 -4.93
N GLN A 81 9.44 9.04 -4.23
CA GLN A 81 8.49 8.41 -3.34
C GLN A 81 8.06 9.37 -2.21
N GLN A 82 9.02 10.13 -1.66
CA GLN A 82 8.71 11.13 -0.63
C GLN A 82 7.83 12.24 -1.20
N ALA A 83 8.15 12.77 -2.37
CA ALA A 83 7.35 13.81 -3.03
C ALA A 83 5.93 13.31 -3.35
N GLU A 84 5.78 12.07 -3.81
CA GLU A 84 4.48 11.45 -4.05
C GLU A 84 3.68 11.30 -2.75
N ARG A 85 4.30 10.83 -1.65
CA ARG A 85 3.67 10.78 -0.32
C ARG A 85 3.19 12.14 0.16
N ASP A 86 4.04 13.16 0.02
CA ASP A 86 3.70 14.51 0.46
C ASP A 86 2.58 15.12 -0.39
N ASP A 87 2.52 14.78 -1.69
CA ASP A 87 1.44 15.20 -2.57
C ASP A 87 0.12 14.50 -2.20
N TRP A 88 0.12 13.20 -1.94
CA TRP A 88 -1.04 12.48 -1.43
C TRP A 88 -1.54 13.01 -0.08
N LYS A 89 -0.64 13.37 0.84
CA LYS A 89 -1.01 13.98 2.13
C LYS A 89 -1.63 15.36 1.97
N ARG A 90 -1.15 16.16 1.05
CA ARG A 90 -1.61 17.54 0.82
C ARG A 90 -2.87 17.62 -0.02
N ARG A 91 -2.94 16.83 -1.11
CA ARG A 91 -3.98 16.91 -2.15
C ARG A 91 -4.87 15.69 -2.19
N GLY A 92 -4.61 14.69 -1.38
CA GLY A 92 -5.39 13.46 -1.35
C GLY A 92 -6.72 13.63 -0.61
N ILE A 93 -7.71 12.86 -1.06
CA ILE A 93 -8.98 12.66 -0.37
C ILE A 93 -9.27 11.17 -0.27
N SER A 94 -9.88 10.74 0.82
CA SER A 94 -10.31 9.35 1.00
C SER A 94 -11.73 9.28 1.54
N GLY A 95 -12.46 8.24 1.15
CA GLY A 95 -13.81 8.02 1.62
C GLY A 95 -14.39 6.70 1.15
N LYS A 96 -15.58 6.40 1.66
CA LYS A 96 -16.37 5.25 1.23
C LYS A 96 -17.28 5.67 0.08
N VAL A 97 -17.29 4.93 -1.01
CA VAL A 97 -18.17 5.17 -2.16
C VAL A 97 -19.63 4.97 -1.74
N THR A 98 -20.44 5.99 -1.96
CA THR A 98 -21.90 6.00 -1.72
C THR A 98 -22.68 5.89 -3.01
N ALA A 99 -22.15 6.40 -4.11
CA ALA A 99 -22.71 6.24 -5.45
C ALA A 99 -21.60 6.30 -6.50
N ALA A 100 -21.79 5.61 -7.63
CA ALA A 100 -20.89 5.69 -8.77
C ALA A 100 -21.72 5.79 -10.07
N ASN A 101 -21.46 6.82 -10.85
CA ASN A 101 -22.08 7.05 -12.15
C ASN A 101 -20.99 7.07 -13.22
N SER A 102 -20.80 5.91 -13.86
CA SER A 102 -19.75 5.76 -14.88
C SER A 102 -20.06 6.54 -16.17
N GLU A 103 -21.33 6.81 -16.48
CA GLU A 103 -21.71 7.58 -17.67
C GLU A 103 -21.43 9.07 -17.47
N ALA A 104 -21.74 9.59 -16.27
CA ALA A 104 -21.45 10.99 -15.93
C ALA A 104 -19.97 11.24 -15.56
N GLY A 105 -19.16 10.17 -15.37
CA GLY A 105 -17.78 10.31 -14.91
C GLY A 105 -17.68 10.79 -13.46
N GLU A 106 -18.64 10.45 -12.60
CA GLU A 106 -18.74 10.96 -11.24
C GLU A 106 -18.88 9.84 -10.21
N VAL A 107 -18.20 9.99 -9.09
CA VAL A 107 -18.27 9.08 -7.95
C VAL A 107 -18.50 9.89 -6.68
N GLU A 108 -19.54 9.58 -5.93
CA GLU A 108 -19.75 10.18 -4.62
C GLU A 108 -19.09 9.37 -3.52
N ILE A 109 -18.39 10.06 -2.64
CA ILE A 109 -17.79 9.45 -1.46
C ILE A 109 -18.27 10.12 -0.17
N ALA A 110 -18.49 9.31 0.86
CA ALA A 110 -18.64 9.78 2.23
C ALA A 110 -17.27 9.89 2.88
N THR A 111 -16.88 11.11 3.23
CA THR A 111 -15.63 11.39 3.93
C THR A 111 -15.93 11.66 5.40
N ALA A 112 -15.10 11.13 6.29
CA ALA A 112 -15.18 11.44 7.70
C ALA A 112 -14.34 12.69 8.01
N SER A 113 -14.96 13.77 8.46
CA SER A 113 -14.30 14.90 9.11
C SER A 113 -14.48 14.81 10.62
N ARG A 114 -13.72 15.60 11.39
CA ARG A 114 -13.66 15.48 12.86
C ARG A 114 -15.01 15.42 13.58
N ASN A 115 -16.07 15.96 13.01
CA ASN A 115 -17.41 15.97 13.62
C ASN A 115 -18.57 15.65 12.70
N GLU A 116 -18.35 15.51 11.38
CA GLU A 116 -19.44 15.30 10.41
C GLU A 116 -19.00 14.38 9.28
N THR A 117 -19.95 13.62 8.74
CA THR A 117 -19.77 12.92 7.49
C THR A 117 -20.18 13.87 6.36
N ALA A 118 -19.24 14.23 5.50
CA ALA A 118 -19.51 15.04 4.32
C ALA A 118 -19.52 14.16 3.06
N THR A 119 -20.46 14.40 2.18
CA THR A 119 -20.44 13.80 0.84
C THR A 119 -19.66 14.71 -0.10
N VAL A 120 -18.74 14.12 -0.85
CA VAL A 120 -17.93 14.82 -1.85
C VAL A 120 -18.09 14.11 -3.19
N ALA A 121 -18.39 14.89 -4.23
CA ALA A 121 -18.50 14.40 -5.60
C ALA A 121 -17.11 14.41 -6.24
N ILE A 122 -16.60 13.23 -6.60
CA ILE A 122 -15.32 13.05 -7.30
C ILE A 122 -15.60 13.11 -8.80
N GLN A 123 -15.12 14.15 -9.45
CA GLN A 123 -15.21 14.33 -10.88
C GLN A 123 -14.00 13.73 -11.58
N THR A 124 -14.25 12.93 -12.61
CA THR A 124 -13.20 12.26 -13.38
C THR A 124 -13.18 12.79 -14.81
N GLY A 125 -12.06 12.64 -15.49
CA GLY A 125 -11.90 13.05 -16.89
C GLY A 125 -11.09 12.03 -17.68
N ALA A 126 -10.89 12.31 -18.97
CA ALA A 126 -10.15 11.41 -19.87
C ALA A 126 -8.69 11.14 -19.42
N ALA A 127 -8.10 12.05 -18.66
CA ALA A 127 -6.75 11.90 -18.14
C ALA A 127 -6.69 11.28 -16.74
N THR A 128 -7.84 10.97 -16.11
CA THR A 128 -7.87 10.37 -14.78
C THR A 128 -7.34 8.92 -14.84
N GLU A 129 -6.31 8.66 -14.05
CA GLU A 129 -5.76 7.31 -13.89
C GLU A 129 -6.55 6.54 -12.85
N PHE A 130 -7.10 5.36 -13.24
CA PHE A 130 -7.84 4.48 -12.34
C PHE A 130 -7.01 3.25 -12.02
N ARG A 131 -6.97 2.91 -10.73
CA ARG A 131 -6.36 1.67 -10.22
C ARG A 131 -7.28 0.99 -9.22
N ARG A 132 -7.11 -0.33 -9.07
CA ARG A 132 -7.80 -1.14 -8.06
C ARG A 132 -6.79 -1.92 -7.25
N TYR A 133 -6.93 -1.91 -5.92
CA TYR A 133 -6.07 -2.70 -5.05
C TYR A 133 -6.13 -4.18 -5.40
N ARG A 134 -4.99 -4.83 -5.29
CA ARG A 134 -4.87 -6.29 -5.41
C ARG A 134 -5.08 -6.93 -4.06
N SER A 135 -5.57 -8.19 -4.06
CA SER A 135 -5.74 -8.96 -2.82
C SER A 135 -4.41 -9.28 -2.12
N ASP A 136 -3.31 -9.28 -2.87
CA ASP A 136 -1.98 -9.68 -2.41
C ASP A 136 -1.01 -8.52 -2.12
N SER A 137 -1.44 -7.26 -2.21
CA SER A 137 -0.62 -6.08 -1.89
C SER A 137 -1.45 -4.87 -1.50
N ALA A 138 -0.99 -4.14 -0.48
CA ALA A 138 -1.55 -2.86 -0.06
C ALA A 138 -0.87 -1.65 -0.75
N ARG A 139 0.11 -1.86 -1.61
CA ARG A 139 0.85 -0.78 -2.27
C ARG A 139 0.08 -0.24 -3.47
N PHE A 140 0.05 1.08 -3.59
CA PHE A 140 -0.51 1.75 -4.76
C PHE A 140 0.24 1.35 -6.05
N SER A 141 1.56 1.23 -6.00
CA SER A 141 2.39 0.82 -7.15
C SER A 141 1.99 -0.54 -7.71
N ASP A 142 1.51 -1.44 -6.86
CA ASP A 142 1.12 -2.80 -7.22
C ASP A 142 -0.36 -2.90 -7.65
N ALA A 143 -1.12 -1.82 -7.45
CA ALA A 143 -2.52 -1.74 -7.85
C ALA A 143 -2.65 -1.90 -9.38
N ARG A 144 -3.59 -2.74 -9.81
CA ARG A 144 -3.82 -3.02 -11.23
C ARG A 144 -4.55 -1.86 -11.91
N PRO A 145 -4.33 -1.62 -13.21
CA PRO A 145 -5.16 -0.71 -13.99
C PRO A 145 -6.65 -1.09 -13.86
N SER A 146 -7.52 -0.08 -13.82
CA SER A 146 -8.95 -0.22 -13.65
C SER A 146 -9.68 0.86 -14.42
N ALA A 147 -10.99 0.93 -14.27
CA ALA A 147 -11.84 1.95 -14.86
C ALA A 147 -12.94 2.38 -13.89
N ILE A 148 -13.59 3.51 -14.16
CA ILE A 148 -14.67 4.01 -13.30
C ILE A 148 -15.80 3.00 -13.12
N ARG A 149 -16.11 2.19 -14.15
CA ARG A 149 -17.13 1.13 -14.11
C ARG A 149 -16.83 0.00 -13.11
N ASP A 150 -15.58 -0.12 -12.66
CA ASP A 150 -15.15 -1.14 -11.71
C ASP A 150 -15.31 -0.66 -10.25
N ILE A 151 -15.61 0.63 -10.05
CA ILE A 151 -15.88 1.23 -8.74
C ILE A 151 -17.30 0.86 -8.33
N ARG A 152 -17.45 0.33 -7.11
CA ARG A 152 -18.73 -0.14 -6.57
C ARG A 152 -19.11 0.66 -5.33
N GLU A 153 -20.42 0.77 -5.09
CA GLU A 153 -20.91 1.27 -3.80
C GLU A 153 -20.36 0.42 -2.67
N GLY A 154 -19.88 1.07 -1.62
CA GLY A 154 -19.22 0.41 -0.49
C GLY A 154 -17.70 0.29 -0.61
N ASP A 155 -17.13 0.48 -1.80
CA ASP A 155 -15.68 0.50 -1.97
C ASP A 155 -15.05 1.62 -1.13
N GLN A 156 -13.83 1.38 -0.66
CA GLN A 156 -12.95 2.44 -0.20
C GLN A 156 -12.27 3.06 -1.41
N LEU A 157 -12.29 4.37 -1.48
CA LEU A 157 -11.69 5.12 -2.57
C LEU A 157 -10.72 6.15 -2.01
N GLN A 158 -9.58 6.24 -2.65
CA GLN A 158 -8.63 7.34 -2.46
C GLN A 158 -8.43 8.03 -3.81
N ALA A 159 -8.45 9.35 -3.81
CA ALA A 159 -8.19 10.16 -4.99
C ALA A 159 -7.14 11.22 -4.71
N LEU A 160 -6.27 11.45 -5.69
CA LEU A 160 -5.33 12.56 -5.74
C LEU A 160 -5.83 13.57 -6.76
N GLY A 161 -5.83 14.84 -6.41
CA GLY A 161 -6.32 15.89 -7.29
C GLY A 161 -6.58 17.20 -6.57
N ASP A 162 -7.53 17.98 -7.05
CA ASP A 162 -7.83 19.30 -6.51
C ASP A 162 -9.27 19.39 -5.99
N ARG A 163 -9.40 19.92 -4.77
CA ARG A 163 -10.69 20.18 -4.14
C ARG A 163 -11.21 21.54 -4.54
N SER A 164 -12.50 21.64 -4.84
CA SER A 164 -13.17 22.93 -5.06
C SER A 164 -13.14 23.81 -3.79
N PRO A 165 -13.23 25.15 -3.93
CA PRO A 165 -13.21 26.07 -2.80
C PRO A 165 -14.34 25.84 -1.79
N ASP A 166 -15.51 25.37 -2.25
CA ASP A 166 -16.67 25.03 -1.42
C ASP A 166 -16.56 23.65 -0.74
N GLY A 167 -15.50 22.88 -1.10
CA GLY A 167 -15.21 21.55 -0.55
C GLY A 167 -16.17 20.44 -0.97
N ARG A 168 -17.14 20.72 -1.87
CA ARG A 168 -18.20 19.76 -2.26
C ARG A 168 -17.79 18.89 -3.44
N THR A 169 -16.91 19.38 -4.31
CA THR A 169 -16.41 18.66 -5.48
C THR A 169 -14.92 18.46 -5.42
N PHE A 170 -14.44 17.42 -6.11
CA PHE A 170 -13.03 17.07 -6.17
C PHE A 170 -12.70 16.60 -7.59
N ARG A 171 -11.78 17.25 -8.26
CA ARG A 171 -11.31 16.84 -9.58
C ARG A 171 -10.15 15.86 -9.42
N ALA A 172 -10.38 14.61 -9.80
CA ALA A 172 -9.40 13.56 -9.62
C ALA A 172 -8.43 13.42 -10.81
N GLU A 173 -7.14 13.38 -10.52
CA GLU A 173 -6.06 13.01 -11.43
C GLU A 173 -5.79 11.51 -11.35
N LYS A 174 -5.78 10.95 -10.12
CA LYS A 174 -5.58 9.52 -9.87
C LYS A 174 -6.63 9.03 -8.88
N ILE A 175 -7.12 7.83 -9.13
CA ILE A 175 -8.05 7.15 -8.23
C ILE A 175 -7.55 5.73 -7.99
N VAL A 176 -7.56 5.30 -6.73
CA VAL A 176 -7.44 3.90 -6.36
C VAL A 176 -8.63 3.50 -5.52
N SER A 177 -9.23 2.37 -5.85
CA SER A 177 -10.38 1.83 -5.14
C SER A 177 -10.20 0.36 -4.79
N GLY A 178 -11.00 -0.13 -3.85
CA GLY A 178 -11.07 -1.53 -3.50
C GLY A 178 -12.17 -1.80 -2.50
N SER A 179 -12.76 -2.98 -2.60
CA SER A 179 -13.65 -3.50 -1.57
C SER A 179 -12.81 -4.10 -0.47
N PHE A 180 -13.07 -3.74 0.79
CA PHE A 180 -12.32 -4.28 1.92
C PHE A 180 -13.26 -4.97 2.88
N ARG A 181 -12.83 -6.11 3.38
CA ARG A 181 -13.50 -6.86 4.43
C ARG A 181 -12.67 -6.81 5.71
N ASN A 182 -13.28 -6.32 6.77
CA ASN A 182 -12.68 -6.30 8.09
C ASN A 182 -13.30 -7.39 8.97
N PHE A 183 -12.48 -8.11 9.71
CA PHE A 183 -12.96 -9.08 10.70
C PHE A 183 -12.03 -9.12 11.91
N THR A 184 -12.60 -9.53 13.05
CA THR A 184 -11.85 -9.78 14.28
C THR A 184 -11.38 -11.21 14.33
N ALA A 185 -10.21 -11.42 14.91
CA ALA A 185 -9.67 -12.76 15.13
C ALA A 185 -8.72 -12.80 16.32
N LYS A 186 -8.42 -14.00 16.78
CA LYS A 186 -7.38 -14.28 17.77
C LYS A 186 -6.23 -15.00 17.09
N VAL A 187 -5.01 -14.56 17.31
CA VAL A 187 -3.80 -15.19 16.78
C VAL A 187 -3.58 -16.52 17.49
N GLU A 188 -3.43 -17.61 16.75
CA GLU A 188 -3.09 -18.93 17.25
C GLU A 188 -1.59 -19.22 17.13
N SER A 189 -1.01 -18.87 15.98
CA SER A 189 0.43 -19.00 15.77
C SER A 189 0.93 -17.96 14.79
N VAL A 190 2.23 -17.71 14.82
CA VAL A 190 2.94 -16.74 13.99
C VAL A 190 4.10 -17.44 13.31
N ASN A 191 4.21 -17.31 11.99
CA ASN A 191 5.35 -17.74 11.20
C ASN A 191 6.03 -16.53 10.54
N PRO A 192 7.05 -15.94 11.19
CA PRO A 192 7.71 -14.75 10.66
C PRO A 192 8.49 -15.00 9.35
N ALA A 193 9.00 -16.21 9.16
CA ALA A 193 9.77 -16.54 7.95
C ALA A 193 8.90 -16.50 6.69
N GLU A 194 7.64 -16.93 6.81
CA GLU A 194 6.67 -16.92 5.73
C GLU A 194 5.75 -15.70 5.74
N GLN A 195 5.93 -14.79 6.72
CA GLN A 195 5.06 -13.64 6.95
C GLN A 195 3.58 -14.05 7.07
N THR A 196 3.30 -15.13 7.82
CA THR A 196 1.97 -15.74 7.94
C THR A 196 1.54 -15.82 9.38
N LEU A 197 0.26 -15.57 9.63
CA LEU A 197 -0.43 -15.74 10.89
C LEU A 197 -1.47 -16.85 10.73
N LEU A 198 -1.61 -17.72 11.72
CA LEU A 198 -2.78 -18.58 11.84
C LEU A 198 -3.72 -17.95 12.86
N VAL A 199 -4.94 -17.68 12.46
CA VAL A 199 -5.90 -16.96 13.32
C VAL A 199 -7.23 -17.71 13.38
N ARG A 200 -8.02 -17.45 14.44
CA ARG A 200 -9.36 -17.98 14.62
C ARG A 200 -10.36 -16.85 14.79
N THR A 201 -11.43 -16.87 13.99
CA THR A 201 -12.47 -15.83 13.98
C THR A 201 -13.49 -15.99 15.10
N ALA A 202 -13.89 -17.23 15.38
CA ALA A 202 -14.76 -17.56 16.52
C ALA A 202 -14.39 -18.93 17.13
N PRO A 203 -14.78 -19.19 18.38
CA PRO A 203 -14.63 -20.53 18.97
C PRO A 203 -15.34 -21.59 18.11
N GLY A 204 -14.60 -22.61 17.70
CA GLY A 204 -15.13 -23.69 16.85
C GLY A 204 -14.94 -23.47 15.34
N ASP A 205 -14.60 -22.29 14.89
CA ASP A 205 -14.25 -22.06 13.48
C ASP A 205 -12.91 -22.74 13.14
N PRO A 206 -12.73 -23.21 11.90
CA PRO A 206 -11.43 -23.66 11.44
C PRO A 206 -10.41 -22.52 11.45
N PRO A 207 -9.14 -22.80 11.73
CA PRO A 207 -8.08 -21.79 11.62
C PRO A 207 -8.00 -21.24 10.21
N LEU A 208 -7.77 -19.92 10.10
CA LEU A 208 -7.58 -19.21 8.85
C LEU A 208 -6.11 -18.77 8.74
N ALA A 209 -5.47 -19.14 7.63
CA ALA A 209 -4.12 -18.65 7.32
C ALA A 209 -4.21 -17.22 6.78
N VAL A 210 -3.46 -16.30 7.39
CA VAL A 210 -3.41 -14.90 7.01
C VAL A 210 -2.00 -14.56 6.62
N LYS A 211 -1.77 -14.34 5.33
CA LYS A 211 -0.48 -13.85 4.83
C LYS A 211 -0.45 -12.34 4.94
N VAL A 212 0.60 -11.81 5.56
CA VAL A 212 0.83 -10.36 5.60
C VAL A 212 1.36 -9.93 4.23
N ALA A 213 0.56 -9.17 3.50
CA ALA A 213 0.92 -8.73 2.15
C ALA A 213 2.05 -7.68 2.16
N PRO A 214 2.85 -7.58 1.10
CA PRO A 214 3.82 -6.49 0.95
C PRO A 214 3.12 -5.13 1.09
N GLY A 215 3.69 -4.26 1.93
CA GLY A 215 3.10 -2.96 2.18
C GLY A 215 1.95 -2.95 3.19
N SER A 216 1.62 -4.07 3.83
CA SER A 216 0.58 -4.13 4.86
C SER A 216 0.91 -3.24 6.05
N MET A 217 -0.12 -2.61 6.60
CA MET A 217 -0.03 -1.83 7.83
C MET A 217 -0.19 -2.76 9.04
N LEU A 218 0.84 -2.84 9.89
CA LEU A 218 0.76 -3.53 11.17
C LEU A 218 0.86 -2.50 12.29
N ARG A 219 -0.15 -2.46 13.15
CA ARG A 219 -0.25 -1.49 14.26
C ARG A 219 -0.72 -2.16 15.54
N ARG A 220 -0.34 -1.61 16.69
CA ARG A 220 -0.91 -1.96 17.99
C ARG A 220 -1.56 -0.72 18.60
N LEU A 221 -2.83 -0.83 18.94
CA LEU A 221 -3.54 0.24 19.63
C LEU A 221 -3.06 0.34 21.07
N SER A 222 -3.12 1.56 21.62
CA SER A 222 -3.04 1.72 23.07
C SER A 222 -4.31 1.18 23.74
N PRO A 223 -4.26 0.81 25.02
CA PRO A 223 -5.45 0.35 25.76
C PRO A 223 -6.58 1.38 25.74
N GLU A 224 -6.23 2.69 25.78
CA GLU A 224 -7.19 3.78 25.72
C GLU A 224 -7.88 3.85 24.36
N ALA A 225 -7.12 3.77 23.27
CA ALA A 225 -7.67 3.75 21.90
C ALA A 225 -8.54 2.53 21.67
N ALA A 226 -8.12 1.35 22.16
CA ALA A 226 -8.89 0.11 22.09
C ALA A 226 -10.22 0.20 22.86
N SER A 227 -10.20 0.80 24.05
CA SER A 227 -11.39 1.03 24.88
C SER A 227 -12.36 2.03 24.22
N GLN A 228 -11.84 3.10 23.65
CA GLN A 228 -12.64 4.07 22.89
C GLN A 228 -13.28 3.41 21.66
N LEU A 229 -12.54 2.57 20.95
CA LEU A 229 -13.05 1.80 19.82
C LEU A 229 -14.19 0.87 20.27
N ALA A 230 -13.97 0.10 21.34
CA ALA A 230 -14.97 -0.80 21.89
C ALA A 230 -16.21 -0.07 22.43
N GLY A 231 -16.08 1.16 22.95
CA GLY A 231 -17.20 1.93 23.52
C GLY A 231 -18.13 2.60 22.51
N ARG A 232 -17.85 2.50 21.20
CA ARG A 232 -18.61 3.23 20.16
C ARG A 232 -20.01 2.69 19.95
N LYS A 233 -20.96 3.62 19.86
CA LYS A 233 -22.35 3.37 19.47
C LYS A 233 -22.55 3.75 18.00
N ARG A 234 -23.57 3.10 17.38
CA ARG A 234 -23.99 3.32 15.99
C ARG A 234 -24.11 4.81 15.62
N GLY A 235 -23.49 5.22 14.50
CA GLY A 235 -23.69 6.55 13.93
C GLY A 235 -22.60 7.60 14.21
N LYS A 236 -21.56 7.27 14.98
CA LYS A 236 -20.39 8.16 15.14
C LYS A 236 -19.16 7.49 14.55
N THR A 237 -18.90 7.73 13.29
CA THR A 237 -17.67 7.33 12.61
C THR A 237 -16.59 8.37 12.90
N PRO A 238 -15.55 8.05 13.67
CA PRO A 238 -14.36 8.89 13.66
C PRO A 238 -13.53 8.58 12.42
N ALA A 239 -12.88 9.57 11.90
CA ALA A 239 -11.83 9.36 10.92
C ALA A 239 -10.84 8.30 11.44
N ALA A 240 -10.51 7.30 10.61
CA ALA A 240 -9.60 6.21 10.98
C ALA A 240 -8.24 6.72 11.48
N GLY A 241 -7.81 7.92 11.03
CA GLY A 241 -6.62 8.59 11.51
C GLY A 241 -6.62 8.81 13.03
N ASN A 242 -7.76 9.13 13.64
CA ASN A 242 -7.82 9.42 15.08
C ASN A 242 -7.68 8.19 15.99
N VAL A 243 -7.99 6.96 15.50
CA VAL A 243 -7.84 5.74 16.31
C VAL A 243 -6.44 5.17 16.22
N LEU A 244 -5.79 5.35 15.07
CA LEU A 244 -4.43 4.89 14.83
C LEU A 244 -3.39 5.94 15.28
N ASP A 245 -3.82 7.18 15.61
CA ASP A 245 -2.94 8.20 16.13
C ASP A 245 -2.35 7.73 17.49
N GLY A 246 -1.02 7.71 17.55
CA GLY A 246 -0.29 7.18 18.71
C GLY A 246 -0.18 5.66 18.78
N SER A 247 -0.68 4.91 17.77
CA SER A 247 -0.47 3.48 17.70
C SER A 247 0.99 3.13 17.37
N LEU A 248 1.48 2.02 17.92
CA LEU A 248 2.83 1.53 17.65
C LEU A 248 2.86 0.78 16.32
N THR A 249 3.87 1.05 15.50
CA THR A 249 4.15 0.23 14.32
C THR A 249 4.70 -1.11 14.74
N LEU A 250 4.17 -2.20 14.18
CA LEU A 250 4.59 -3.57 14.44
C LEU A 250 5.20 -4.19 13.19
N THR A 251 5.94 -5.26 13.43
CA THR A 251 6.30 -6.29 12.45
C THR A 251 5.57 -7.60 12.81
N VAL A 252 5.62 -8.59 11.93
CA VAL A 252 5.04 -9.92 12.22
C VAL A 252 5.68 -10.56 13.46
N ASN A 253 6.98 -10.26 13.73
CA ASN A 253 7.71 -10.75 14.90
C ASN A 253 7.17 -10.22 16.24
N ASP A 254 6.45 -9.10 16.22
CA ASP A 254 5.90 -8.47 17.44
C ASP A 254 4.52 -9.02 17.83
N LEU A 255 3.92 -9.85 16.96
CA LEU A 255 2.66 -10.51 17.21
C LEU A 255 2.88 -11.84 17.94
N ARG A 256 1.97 -12.18 18.85
CA ARG A 256 2.07 -13.37 19.68
C ARG A 256 0.77 -14.19 19.65
N PRO A 257 0.87 -15.52 19.85
CA PRO A 257 -0.31 -16.33 20.12
C PRO A 257 -1.11 -15.75 21.29
N GLY A 258 -2.42 -15.62 21.09
CA GLY A 258 -3.33 -15.00 22.04
C GLY A 258 -3.69 -13.55 21.73
N ASP A 259 -2.92 -12.84 20.93
CA ASP A 259 -3.23 -11.46 20.54
C ASP A 259 -4.60 -11.38 19.85
N ALA A 260 -5.40 -10.41 20.27
CA ALA A 260 -6.62 -10.02 19.57
C ALA A 260 -6.27 -9.06 18.43
N VAL A 261 -6.76 -9.36 17.23
CA VAL A 261 -6.46 -8.58 16.03
C VAL A 261 -7.73 -8.24 15.23
N VAL A 262 -7.74 -7.08 14.62
CA VAL A 262 -8.61 -6.77 13.48
C VAL A 262 -7.77 -6.92 12.22
N ILE A 263 -8.27 -7.67 11.28
CA ILE A 263 -7.63 -7.94 9.99
C ILE A 263 -8.48 -7.32 8.90
N ALA A 264 -7.83 -6.55 8.02
CA ALA A 264 -8.42 -6.03 6.80
C ALA A 264 -7.84 -6.76 5.60
N THR A 265 -8.71 -7.23 4.73
CA THR A 265 -8.35 -7.90 3.46
C THR A 265 -9.06 -7.21 2.31
N VAL A 266 -8.50 -7.29 1.12
CA VAL A 266 -9.23 -6.92 -0.09
C VAL A 266 -10.28 -8.00 -0.36
N ASP A 267 -11.52 -7.58 -0.53
CA ASP A 267 -12.62 -8.46 -0.92
C ASP A 267 -12.70 -8.51 -2.45
N ASP A 268 -12.26 -9.60 -3.03
CA ASP A 268 -12.32 -9.85 -4.47
C ASP A 268 -13.52 -10.73 -4.87
N GLY A 269 -14.43 -10.99 -3.92
CA GLY A 269 -15.67 -11.76 -4.14
C GLY A 269 -15.45 -13.28 -4.20
N GLY A 270 -14.28 -13.76 -3.79
CA GLY A 270 -13.98 -15.20 -3.70
C GLY A 270 -14.75 -15.89 -2.57
N ALA A 271 -15.06 -17.17 -2.77
CA ALA A 271 -15.65 -18.04 -1.74
C ALA A 271 -14.71 -18.17 -0.54
N ARG A 272 -15.25 -18.62 0.62
CA ARG A 272 -14.50 -18.83 1.88
C ARG A 272 -13.12 -19.43 1.63
N GLU A 273 -12.11 -18.59 1.60
CA GLU A 273 -10.73 -18.99 1.38
C GLU A 273 -10.18 -19.57 2.68
N THR A 274 -9.38 -20.61 2.54
CA THR A 274 -8.60 -21.18 3.66
C THR A 274 -7.38 -20.32 3.99
N ALA A 275 -7.05 -19.37 3.09
CA ALA A 275 -5.98 -18.40 3.25
C ALA A 275 -6.39 -17.04 2.66
N VAL A 276 -6.05 -15.97 3.36
CA VAL A 276 -6.29 -14.59 2.89
C VAL A 276 -5.02 -13.76 3.03
N ALA A 277 -4.89 -12.72 2.20
CA ALA A 277 -3.83 -11.75 2.38
C ALA A 277 -4.35 -10.52 3.15
N ALA A 278 -3.72 -10.23 4.29
CA ALA A 278 -4.01 -9.02 5.05
C ALA A 278 -3.29 -7.83 4.46
N ILE A 279 -4.01 -6.73 4.29
CA ILE A 279 -3.48 -5.42 3.96
C ILE A 279 -3.29 -4.55 5.20
N ALA A 280 -4.02 -4.87 6.28
CA ALA A 280 -3.79 -4.29 7.58
C ALA A 280 -4.05 -5.33 8.68
N VAL A 281 -3.23 -5.28 9.74
CA VAL A 281 -3.39 -6.06 10.98
C VAL A 281 -3.26 -5.10 12.15
N ILE A 282 -4.30 -5.00 12.95
CA ILE A 282 -4.34 -4.10 14.10
C ILE A 282 -4.52 -4.93 15.35
N ALA A 283 -3.48 -5.00 16.16
CA ALA A 283 -3.44 -5.68 17.44
C ALA A 283 -3.83 -4.77 18.61
N GLY A 284 -4.05 -5.38 19.79
CA GLY A 284 -4.43 -4.66 20.99
C GLY A 284 -5.91 -4.32 21.03
N VAL A 285 -6.75 -5.17 20.44
CA VAL A 285 -8.21 -5.00 20.34
C VAL A 285 -9.00 -5.98 21.25
N GLU A 286 -8.40 -6.42 22.33
CA GLU A 286 -8.99 -7.38 23.27
C GLU A 286 -10.36 -6.91 23.77
N ALA A 287 -10.49 -5.63 24.09
CA ALA A 287 -11.74 -5.02 24.52
C ALA A 287 -12.87 -5.16 23.48
N LEU A 288 -12.53 -5.26 22.20
CA LEU A 288 -13.50 -5.47 21.13
C LEU A 288 -13.99 -6.92 21.08
N LEU A 289 -13.08 -7.88 21.25
CA LEU A 289 -13.44 -9.31 21.22
C LEU A 289 -14.36 -9.75 22.39
N THR A 290 -14.42 -9.00 23.47
CA THR A 290 -15.34 -9.28 24.59
C THR A 290 -16.78 -8.88 24.28
N ARG A 291 -17.04 -8.20 23.17
CA ARG A 291 -18.38 -7.76 22.75
C ARG A 291 -19.09 -8.85 21.91
N PRO A 292 -20.44 -8.82 21.84
CA PRO A 292 -21.18 -9.66 20.90
C PRO A 292 -20.71 -9.44 19.45
N ALA A 293 -20.72 -10.50 18.63
CA ALA A 293 -20.20 -10.49 17.26
C ALA A 293 -20.83 -9.39 16.37
N GLU A 294 -22.10 -9.05 16.59
CA GLU A 294 -22.76 -7.96 15.87
C GLU A 294 -22.15 -6.60 16.21
N ALA A 295 -21.92 -6.34 17.50
CA ALA A 295 -21.29 -5.11 17.97
C ALA A 295 -19.81 -5.00 17.54
N GLN A 296 -19.11 -6.14 17.40
CA GLN A 296 -17.77 -6.16 16.80
C GLN A 296 -17.82 -5.75 15.34
N ARG A 297 -18.69 -6.37 14.53
CA ARG A 297 -18.86 -6.02 13.08
C ARG A 297 -19.24 -4.56 12.90
N GLU A 298 -20.11 -4.03 13.75
CA GLU A 298 -20.53 -2.64 13.70
C GLU A 298 -19.37 -1.69 14.02
N ALA A 299 -18.56 -2.00 15.03
CA ALA A 299 -17.40 -1.20 15.41
C ALA A 299 -16.31 -1.16 14.33
N ILE A 300 -16.08 -2.28 13.62
CA ILE A 300 -15.04 -2.38 12.59
C ILE A 300 -15.56 -2.12 11.16
N GLY A 301 -16.86 -2.28 10.91
CA GLY A 301 -17.46 -2.06 9.59
C GLY A 301 -17.44 -0.59 9.14
N SER A 302 -17.36 0.33 10.09
CA SER A 302 -17.19 1.77 9.84
C SER A 302 -15.72 2.22 9.75
N TRP A 303 -14.79 1.30 9.88
CA TRP A 303 -13.37 1.62 9.78
C TRP A 303 -12.99 1.96 8.35
N ASN A 304 -12.80 3.24 8.12
CA ASN A 304 -12.10 3.72 6.94
C ASN A 304 -10.60 3.58 7.24
N LEU A 305 -10.03 2.45 6.85
CA LEU A 305 -8.58 2.30 6.83
C LEU A 305 -8.09 3.19 5.67
N SER A 306 -7.74 4.44 5.99
CA SER A 306 -6.92 5.24 5.09
C SER A 306 -5.57 4.51 4.99
N LEU A 307 -5.50 3.57 4.05
CA LEU A 307 -4.23 2.98 3.65
C LEU A 307 -3.45 4.14 3.06
N ASP A 308 -2.45 4.61 3.80
CA ASP A 308 -1.49 5.56 3.24
C ASP A 308 -0.81 4.82 2.07
N PRO A 309 -0.99 5.21 0.81
CA PRO A 309 -0.55 4.42 -0.36
C PRO A 309 0.94 4.09 -0.34
N GLU A 310 1.69 4.74 0.53
CA GLU A 310 3.15 4.66 0.57
C GLU A 310 3.75 4.55 1.98
N SER A 311 2.95 4.40 3.05
CA SER A 311 3.48 4.41 4.43
C SER A 311 4.15 3.11 4.87
N SER A 312 4.18 2.11 4.05
CA SER A 312 4.67 0.76 4.38
C SER A 312 5.91 0.35 3.60
N GLY A 313 6.90 1.23 3.51
CA GLY A 313 8.16 0.87 2.89
C GLY A 313 9.35 1.53 3.57
N ASP A 314 10.10 0.70 4.27
CA ASP A 314 11.49 0.87 4.63
C ASP A 314 11.83 1.80 5.81
N ARG A 315 11.77 1.21 7.02
CA ARG A 315 12.79 1.38 8.05
C ARG A 315 13.35 0.01 8.41
N GLY A 316 13.95 -0.65 7.45
CA GLY A 316 14.80 -1.81 7.62
C GLY A 316 16.24 -1.33 7.74
N GLY A 317 16.74 -1.22 8.97
CA GLY A 317 18.06 -1.57 9.42
C GLY A 317 19.26 -0.97 8.71
N ALA A 318 19.75 0.16 9.21
CA ALA A 318 21.18 0.37 9.31
C ALA A 318 21.57 0.13 10.77
N ARG A 319 22.19 -1.00 11.03
CA ARG A 319 23.26 -1.24 11.99
C ARG A 319 24.13 -2.36 11.48
#